data_3ddb3377c3a0d4aace6d2515ba05049f
#
_entry.id   3ddb3377c3a0d4aace6d2515ba05049f
#
_cell.length_a   1.000
_cell.length_b   1.000
_cell.length_c   1.000
_cell.angle_alpha   90.00
_cell.angle_beta   90.00
_cell.angle_gamma   90.00
#
_symmetry.space_group_name_H-M   'P 1'
#
loop_
_entity.id
_entity.type
_entity.pdbx_description
1 polymer ?
#
loop_
_entity_poly.entity_id
_entity_poly.type
_entity_poly.pdbx_seq_one_letter_code
_entity_poly.pdbx_strand_id
1 'polypeptide(L)'
;AQRGNGEEKFLRMIQIWADITAPRFWWAEFDTYKVGTVALSESTMHTLGKRPLAQEDFEGGLPIELIDWLNTYVCADCSVETKKRFLPEGFLQRRIVNLSYAVFANMIRQRRNHRLPQWHYFLANIYYALPMQEFLPPLTVEKGKE
;
A
#
# COMPACT_ATOMS: atom_id res chain seq x y z
N ALA A 1 -15.74 10.33 23.07
CA ALA A 1 -14.66 11.32 23.19
C ALA A 1 -14.80 12.39 22.12
N GLN A 2 -14.79 13.67 22.52
CA GLN A 2 -14.81 14.75 21.53
C GLN A 2 -13.44 14.84 20.85
N ARG A 3 -13.43 14.86 19.51
CA ARG A 3 -12.20 14.95 18.72
C ARG A 3 -11.43 16.22 19.05
N GLY A 4 -10.14 16.08 19.34
CA GLY A 4 -9.23 17.22 19.57
C GLY A 4 -8.90 17.54 21.02
N ASN A 5 -9.52 16.92 22.00
CA ASN A 5 -9.33 17.24 23.44
C ASN A 5 -8.27 16.37 24.14
N GLY A 6 -7.40 15.68 23.40
CA GLY A 6 -6.38 14.80 23.98
C GLY A 6 -6.89 13.43 24.47
N GLU A 7 -8.21 13.23 24.49
CA GLU A 7 -8.86 11.97 24.87
C GLU A 7 -8.70 10.86 23.80
N GLU A 8 -8.25 11.22 22.59
CA GLU A 8 -8.00 10.28 21.48
C GLU A 8 -6.70 9.48 21.64
N LYS A 9 -5.95 9.67 22.73
CA LYS A 9 -4.66 8.99 22.93
C LYS A 9 -4.78 7.47 22.90
N PHE A 10 -5.90 6.90 23.35
CA PHE A 10 -6.14 5.46 23.32
C PHE A 10 -6.11 4.87 21.90
N LEU A 11 -6.46 5.66 20.86
CA LEU A 11 -6.39 5.23 19.46
C LEU A 11 -4.97 4.86 19.02
N ARG A 12 -3.95 5.34 19.72
CA ARG A 12 -2.56 4.94 19.47
C ARG A 12 -2.24 3.54 19.99
N MET A 13 -3.07 3.01 20.91
CA MET A 13 -2.89 1.68 21.49
C MET A 13 -3.64 0.59 20.72
N ILE A 14 -4.63 0.97 19.92
CA ILE A 14 -5.37 0.02 19.08
C ILE A 14 -4.57 -0.20 17.79
N GLN A 15 -4.09 -1.42 17.59
CA GLN A 15 -3.22 -1.77 16.48
C GLN A 15 -3.97 -2.47 15.36
N ILE A 16 -3.62 -2.12 14.14
CA ILE A 16 -4.09 -2.74 12.90
C ILE A 16 -2.91 -3.52 12.30
N TRP A 17 -3.15 -4.77 11.96
CA TRP A 17 -2.23 -5.57 11.16
C TRP A 17 -2.89 -5.86 9.82
N ALA A 18 -2.20 -5.56 8.73
CA ALA A 18 -2.73 -5.77 7.40
C ALA A 18 -1.66 -6.40 6.49
N ASP A 19 -2.08 -7.38 5.72
CA ASP A 19 -1.28 -8.01 4.66
C ASP A 19 -1.72 -7.39 3.33
N ILE A 20 -0.83 -6.66 2.68
CA ILE A 20 -1.15 -5.79 1.56
C ILE A 20 -0.25 -6.13 0.38
N THR A 21 -0.86 -6.37 -0.78
CA THR A 21 -0.17 -6.43 -2.06
C THR A 21 -0.54 -5.18 -2.86
N ALA A 22 0.46 -4.38 -3.20
CA ALA A 22 0.27 -3.11 -3.91
C ALA A 22 1.47 -2.79 -4.81
N PRO A 23 1.30 -1.92 -5.82
CA PRO A 23 2.39 -1.54 -6.72
C PRO A 23 3.44 -0.69 -6.01
N ARG A 24 4.68 -0.76 -6.51
CA ARG A 24 5.82 -0.04 -5.93
C ARG A 24 5.59 1.48 -5.86
N PHE A 25 4.95 2.07 -6.87
CA PHE A 25 4.64 3.51 -6.86
C PHE A 25 3.71 3.90 -5.70
N TRP A 26 2.76 3.02 -5.32
CA TRP A 26 1.89 3.28 -4.17
C TRP A 26 2.65 3.11 -2.85
N TRP A 27 3.54 2.11 -2.77
CA TRP A 27 4.38 1.91 -1.59
C TRP A 27 5.32 3.10 -1.33
N ALA A 28 5.82 3.75 -2.38
CA ALA A 28 6.64 4.96 -2.24
C ALA A 28 5.86 6.09 -1.53
N GLU A 29 4.56 6.23 -1.81
CA GLU A 29 3.70 7.16 -1.09
C GLU A 29 3.35 6.68 0.33
N PHE A 30 3.08 5.38 0.50
CA PHE A 30 2.81 4.81 1.82
C PHE A 30 4.00 5.01 2.77
N ASP A 31 5.22 4.88 2.27
CA ASP A 31 6.45 5.04 3.05
C ASP A 31 6.64 6.49 3.59
N THR A 32 5.83 7.46 3.15
CA THR A 32 5.81 8.80 3.77
C THR A 32 5.20 8.79 5.18
N TYR A 33 4.46 7.76 5.54
CA TYR A 33 3.87 7.56 6.88
C TYR A 33 4.81 6.84 7.86
N LYS A 34 6.11 7.12 7.83
CA LYS A 34 7.13 6.44 8.64
C LYS A 34 6.88 6.52 10.15
N VAL A 35 6.25 7.60 10.60
CA VAL A 35 5.94 7.77 12.02
C VAL A 35 4.64 7.02 12.35
N GLY A 36 4.79 5.96 13.15
CA GLY A 36 3.65 5.16 13.62
C GLY A 36 3.22 4.03 12.68
N THR A 37 4.04 3.71 11.67
CA THR A 37 3.89 2.50 10.86
C THR A 37 5.15 1.65 10.94
N VAL A 38 4.95 0.32 10.94
CA VAL A 38 6.02 -0.66 10.75
C VAL A 38 5.63 -1.54 9.57
N ALA A 39 6.56 -1.78 8.65
CA ALA A 39 6.32 -2.64 7.50
C ALA A 39 7.39 -3.71 7.37
N LEU A 40 6.95 -4.95 7.17
CA LEU A 40 7.78 -6.09 6.80
C LEU A 40 7.52 -6.42 5.34
N SER A 41 8.47 -6.13 4.48
CA SER A 41 8.36 -6.37 3.04
C SER A 41 8.81 -7.78 2.68
N GLU A 42 8.08 -8.43 1.77
CA GLU A 42 8.62 -9.57 1.05
C GLU A 42 9.85 -9.12 0.25
N SER A 43 10.93 -9.88 0.40
CA SER A 43 12.19 -9.51 -0.26
C SER A 43 12.13 -9.80 -1.75
N THR A 44 12.10 -8.74 -2.56
CA THR A 44 12.23 -8.85 -4.01
C THR A 44 13.57 -9.47 -4.44
N MET A 45 14.61 -9.40 -3.59
CA MET A 45 15.90 -10.07 -3.87
C MET A 45 15.78 -11.59 -3.91
N HIS A 46 14.85 -12.14 -3.11
CA HIS A 46 14.64 -13.59 -3.04
C HIS A 46 13.52 -14.08 -3.96
N THR A 47 12.63 -13.20 -4.41
CA THR A 47 11.48 -13.57 -5.26
C THR A 47 11.73 -13.34 -6.74
N LEU A 48 12.46 -12.27 -7.11
CA LEU A 48 12.83 -12.00 -8.49
C LEU A 48 13.78 -13.09 -9.02
N GLY A 49 13.37 -13.75 -10.09
CA GLY A 49 14.16 -14.80 -10.74
C GLY A 49 13.86 -16.23 -10.30
N LYS A 50 12.95 -16.45 -9.33
CA LYS A 50 12.44 -17.80 -9.01
C LYS A 50 11.56 -18.37 -10.09
N ARG A 51 10.85 -17.52 -10.82
CA ARG A 51 10.03 -17.82 -11.98
C ARG A 51 10.05 -16.65 -12.96
N PRO A 52 9.68 -16.86 -14.23
CA PRO A 52 9.42 -15.75 -15.14
C PRO A 52 8.35 -14.80 -14.59
N LEU A 53 8.46 -13.53 -14.94
CA LEU A 53 7.42 -12.52 -14.66
C LEU A 53 6.18 -12.81 -15.52
N ALA A 54 5.02 -12.51 -14.97
CA ALA A 54 3.74 -12.69 -15.61
C ALA A 54 2.83 -11.45 -15.45
N GLN A 55 1.69 -11.42 -16.09
CA GLN A 55 0.74 -10.29 -16.07
C GLN A 55 0.30 -9.94 -14.65
N GLU A 56 0.04 -10.97 -13.85
CA GLU A 56 -0.42 -10.84 -12.46
C GLU A 56 0.63 -10.23 -11.51
N ASP A 57 1.87 -10.12 -11.93
CA ASP A 57 2.92 -9.47 -11.14
C ASP A 57 2.85 -7.94 -11.20
N PHE A 58 1.97 -7.39 -12.04
CA PHE A 58 1.91 -5.96 -12.28
C PHE A 58 0.48 -5.42 -12.10
N GLU A 59 0.37 -4.26 -11.49
CA GLU A 59 -0.89 -3.52 -11.37
C GLU A 59 -1.43 -3.16 -12.77
N GLY A 60 -2.64 -3.65 -13.08
CA GLY A 60 -3.25 -3.47 -14.39
C GLY A 60 -2.58 -4.25 -15.54
N GLY A 61 -1.59 -5.09 -15.23
CA GLY A 61 -0.82 -5.83 -16.24
C GLY A 61 0.19 -4.98 -16.99
N LEU A 62 0.91 -5.60 -17.91
CA LEU A 62 1.83 -4.96 -18.87
C LEU A 62 1.61 -5.53 -20.28
N PRO A 63 1.99 -4.79 -21.34
CA PRO A 63 2.10 -5.37 -22.67
C PRO A 63 2.94 -6.65 -22.66
N ILE A 64 2.47 -7.69 -23.33
CA ILE A 64 3.14 -9.01 -23.30
C ILE A 64 4.57 -8.92 -23.83
N GLU A 65 4.79 -8.06 -24.83
CA GLU A 65 6.10 -7.84 -25.44
C GLU A 65 7.10 -7.27 -24.40
N LEU A 66 6.61 -6.44 -23.48
CA LEU A 66 7.46 -5.90 -22.41
C LEU A 66 7.78 -6.97 -21.36
N ILE A 67 6.83 -7.83 -21.03
CA ILE A 67 7.04 -8.96 -20.12
C ILE A 67 8.06 -9.92 -20.74
N ASP A 68 7.92 -10.25 -22.01
CA ASP A 68 8.84 -11.12 -22.72
C ASP A 68 10.26 -10.52 -22.78
N TRP A 69 10.35 -9.21 -23.03
CA TRP A 69 11.63 -8.50 -22.99
C TRP A 69 12.27 -8.54 -21.59
N LEU A 70 11.50 -8.26 -20.54
CA LEU A 70 11.99 -8.34 -19.17
C LEU A 70 12.47 -9.75 -18.82
N ASN A 71 11.74 -10.77 -19.20
CA ASN A 71 12.11 -12.16 -18.95
C ASN A 71 13.34 -12.60 -19.72
N THR A 72 13.49 -12.14 -20.97
CA THR A 72 14.62 -12.51 -21.83
C THR A 72 15.90 -11.79 -21.44
N TYR A 73 15.85 -10.47 -21.26
CA TYR A 73 17.03 -9.64 -21.13
C TYR A 73 17.37 -9.22 -19.71
N VAL A 74 16.40 -9.26 -18.80
CA VAL A 74 16.57 -8.77 -17.42
C VAL A 74 16.54 -9.90 -16.40
N CYS A 75 15.63 -10.86 -16.56
CA CYS A 75 15.40 -11.90 -15.55
C CYS A 75 16.17 -13.19 -15.77
N ALA A 76 16.81 -13.43 -16.91
CA ALA A 76 17.56 -14.67 -17.19
C ALA A 76 18.85 -14.76 -16.32
N ASP A 77 19.93 -14.14 -16.77
CA ASP A 77 21.25 -14.26 -16.13
C ASP A 77 21.74 -12.97 -15.45
N CYS A 78 20.89 -11.97 -15.32
CA CYS A 78 21.25 -10.70 -14.74
C CYS A 78 21.40 -10.76 -13.22
N SER A 79 22.28 -9.90 -12.70
CA SER A 79 22.37 -9.68 -11.25
C SER A 79 21.04 -9.16 -10.69
N VAL A 80 20.78 -9.41 -9.40
CA VAL A 80 19.57 -8.91 -8.72
C VAL A 80 19.49 -7.38 -8.80
N GLU A 81 20.62 -6.68 -8.76
CA GLU A 81 20.66 -5.23 -8.92
C GLU A 81 20.13 -4.81 -10.29
N THR A 82 20.56 -5.46 -11.37
CA THR A 82 20.09 -5.19 -12.72
C THR A 82 18.59 -5.46 -12.84
N LYS A 83 18.10 -6.59 -12.32
CA LYS A 83 16.67 -6.90 -12.28
C LYS A 83 15.86 -5.80 -11.60
N LYS A 84 16.30 -5.34 -10.44
CA LYS A 84 15.63 -4.24 -9.71
C LYS A 84 15.64 -2.92 -10.46
N ARG A 85 16.71 -2.61 -11.17
CA ARG A 85 16.86 -1.36 -11.93
C ARG A 85 15.84 -1.25 -13.06
N PHE A 86 15.54 -2.34 -13.73
CA PHE A 86 14.59 -2.39 -14.85
C PHE A 86 13.16 -2.77 -14.45
N LEU A 87 12.92 -3.08 -13.18
CA LEU A 87 11.59 -3.49 -12.73
C LEU A 87 10.62 -2.30 -12.77
N PRO A 88 9.52 -2.40 -13.55
CA PRO A 88 8.52 -1.34 -13.62
C PRO A 88 7.93 -0.99 -12.25
N GLU A 89 7.56 0.28 -12.06
CA GLU A 89 6.95 0.76 -10.81
C GLU A 89 5.57 0.15 -10.52
N GLY A 90 4.90 -0.39 -11.54
CA GLY A 90 3.67 -1.15 -11.39
C GLY A 90 3.85 -2.54 -10.80
N PHE A 91 5.09 -3.01 -10.58
CA PHE A 91 5.35 -4.31 -9.98
C PHE A 91 4.74 -4.40 -8.57
N LEU A 92 3.95 -5.46 -8.35
CA LEU A 92 3.27 -5.70 -7.09
C LEU A 92 4.24 -6.23 -6.03
N GLN A 93 4.23 -5.62 -4.87
CA GLN A 93 5.01 -6.02 -3.72
C GLN A 93 4.09 -6.27 -2.53
N ARG A 94 4.25 -7.41 -1.89
CA ARG A 94 3.53 -7.77 -0.67
C ARG A 94 4.28 -7.26 0.56
N ARG A 95 3.54 -6.61 1.47
CA ARG A 95 4.05 -6.20 2.78
C ARG A 95 3.02 -6.47 3.87
N ILE A 96 3.50 -6.92 5.03
CA ILE A 96 2.72 -6.91 6.25
C ILE A 96 2.99 -5.60 6.94
N VAL A 97 1.95 -4.83 7.25
CA VAL A 97 2.08 -3.54 7.93
C VAL A 97 1.38 -3.56 9.28
N ASN A 98 1.98 -2.86 10.23
CA ASN A 98 1.37 -2.52 11.50
C ASN A 98 1.23 -1.01 11.61
N LEU A 99 0.05 -0.55 12.02
CA LEU A 99 -0.25 0.85 12.28
C LEU A 99 -1.36 0.98 13.32
N SER A 100 -1.41 2.12 14.01
CA SER A 100 -2.48 2.36 14.98
C SER A 100 -3.71 2.99 14.33
N TYR A 101 -4.86 2.90 15.04
CA TYR A 101 -6.10 3.62 14.63
C TYR A 101 -5.86 5.12 14.46
N ALA A 102 -5.02 5.74 15.28
CA ALA A 102 -4.68 7.15 15.15
C ALA A 102 -3.98 7.46 13.82
N VAL A 103 -3.04 6.62 13.41
CA VAL A 103 -2.34 6.75 12.12
C VAL A 103 -3.31 6.51 10.97
N PHE A 104 -4.15 5.48 11.06
CA PHE A 104 -5.13 5.18 10.03
C PHE A 104 -6.16 6.31 9.88
N ALA A 105 -6.63 6.89 10.98
CA ALA A 105 -7.51 8.06 10.95
C ALA A 105 -6.86 9.25 10.25
N ASN A 106 -5.55 9.45 10.43
CA ASN A 106 -4.80 10.48 9.71
C ASN A 106 -4.68 10.17 8.21
N MET A 107 -4.41 8.91 7.85
CA MET A 107 -4.42 8.48 6.43
C MET A 107 -5.76 8.74 5.77
N ILE A 108 -6.89 8.42 6.43
CA ILE A 108 -8.23 8.71 5.91
C ILE A 108 -8.38 10.21 5.61
N ARG A 109 -8.03 11.09 6.56
CA ARG A 109 -8.18 12.54 6.38
C ARG A 109 -7.37 13.06 5.18
N GLN A 110 -6.17 12.52 4.96
CA GLN A 110 -5.24 12.98 3.93
C GLN A 110 -5.48 12.34 2.56
N ARG A 111 -5.93 11.09 2.51
CA ARG A 111 -5.93 10.26 1.29
C ARG A 111 -7.31 9.88 0.76
N ARG A 112 -8.41 10.13 1.47
CA ARG A 112 -9.76 9.77 1.02
C ARG A 112 -10.17 10.41 -0.31
N ASN A 113 -9.55 11.53 -0.69
CA ASN A 113 -9.76 12.23 -1.97
C ASN A 113 -8.53 12.17 -2.87
N HIS A 114 -7.65 11.19 -2.66
CA HIS A 114 -6.42 11.08 -3.42
C HIS A 114 -6.69 10.66 -4.87
N ARG A 115 -5.82 11.07 -5.81
CA ARG A 115 -5.98 10.78 -7.24
C ARG A 115 -5.71 9.31 -7.58
N LEU A 116 -4.83 8.62 -6.82
CA LEU A 116 -4.55 7.21 -7.03
C LEU A 116 -5.66 6.35 -6.43
N PRO A 117 -6.36 5.54 -7.23
CA PRO A 117 -7.47 4.70 -6.77
C PRO A 117 -7.03 3.64 -5.75
N GLN A 118 -5.76 3.24 -5.74
CA GLN A 118 -5.19 2.31 -4.78
C GLN A 118 -5.36 2.80 -3.34
N TRP A 119 -5.31 4.12 -3.09
CA TRP A 119 -5.60 4.67 -1.78
C TRP A 119 -7.06 4.45 -1.37
N HIS A 120 -8.00 4.60 -2.30
CA HIS A 120 -9.41 4.36 -2.01
C HIS A 120 -9.68 2.89 -1.68
N TYR A 121 -9.08 1.97 -2.44
CA TYR A 121 -9.18 0.52 -2.18
C TYR A 121 -8.56 0.16 -0.83
N PHE A 122 -7.36 0.65 -0.53
CA PHE A 122 -6.71 0.42 0.75
C PHE A 122 -7.55 0.92 1.91
N LEU A 123 -7.98 2.19 1.87
CA LEU A 123 -8.76 2.79 2.95
C LEU A 123 -10.10 2.07 3.15
N ALA A 124 -10.80 1.72 2.07
CA ALA A 124 -12.09 1.03 2.15
C ALA A 124 -11.94 -0.38 2.73
N ASN A 125 -10.99 -1.17 2.22
CA ASN A 125 -10.78 -2.53 2.69
C ASN A 125 -10.44 -2.58 4.18
N ILE A 126 -9.53 -1.71 4.64
CA ILE A 126 -9.19 -1.65 6.07
C ILE A 126 -10.38 -1.13 6.88
N TYR A 127 -11.01 -0.02 6.48
CA TYR A 127 -12.10 0.60 7.21
C TYR A 127 -13.25 -0.37 7.50
N TYR A 128 -13.71 -1.10 6.46
CA TYR A 128 -14.83 -2.02 6.60
C TYR A 128 -14.50 -3.33 7.32
N ALA A 129 -13.22 -3.69 7.38
CA ALA A 129 -12.75 -4.84 8.15
C ALA A 129 -12.57 -4.53 9.64
N LEU A 130 -12.46 -3.26 10.02
CA LEU A 130 -12.19 -2.88 11.39
C LEU A 130 -13.46 -2.82 12.24
N PRO A 131 -13.42 -3.26 13.52
CA PRO A 131 -14.44 -2.93 14.50
C PRO A 131 -14.35 -1.44 14.89
N MET A 132 -15.38 -0.93 15.56
CA MET A 132 -15.38 0.42 16.16
C MET A 132 -15.06 1.55 15.14
N GLN A 133 -15.72 1.50 13.98
CA GLN A 133 -15.59 2.50 12.92
C GLN A 133 -15.98 3.91 13.37
N GLU A 134 -16.79 4.01 14.42
CA GLU A 134 -17.20 5.28 15.05
C GLU A 134 -16.03 6.11 15.57
N PHE A 135 -14.87 5.51 15.79
CA PHE A 135 -13.65 6.22 16.16
C PHE A 135 -12.86 6.76 14.97
N LEU A 136 -13.25 6.38 13.76
CA LEU A 136 -12.57 6.77 12.53
C LEU A 136 -13.31 7.92 11.81
N PRO A 137 -12.59 8.76 11.05
CA PRO A 137 -13.24 9.71 10.15
C PRO A 137 -14.05 8.94 9.08
N PRO A 138 -15.19 9.49 8.58
CA PRO A 138 -15.89 8.85 7.48
C PRO A 138 -15.05 8.88 6.20
N LEU A 139 -15.17 7.82 5.40
CA LEU A 139 -14.48 7.73 4.10
C LEU A 139 -15.04 8.72 3.08
N THR A 140 -16.36 8.94 3.11
CA THR A 140 -17.04 9.93 2.26
C THR A 140 -17.03 11.31 2.91
N VAL A 141 -16.68 12.33 2.14
CA VAL A 141 -16.96 13.71 2.53
C VAL A 141 -18.46 13.93 2.24
N GLU A 142 -19.28 14.16 3.24
CA GLU A 142 -20.60 14.77 2.99
C GLU A 142 -20.33 16.07 2.24
N LYS A 143 -20.75 16.16 0.97
CA LYS A 143 -20.80 17.45 0.28
C LYS A 143 -21.71 18.32 1.11
N GLY A 144 -21.14 19.29 1.82
CA GLY A 144 -21.88 20.27 2.54
C GLY A 144 -22.96 20.83 1.61
N LYS A 145 -24.18 20.92 2.09
CA LYS A 145 -25.23 21.71 1.46
C LYS A 145 -24.70 23.15 1.44
N GLU A 146 -24.31 23.63 0.25
CA GLU A 146 -24.22 25.05 -0.01
C GLU A 146 -25.62 25.66 0.05
#